data_62980589734265aa1769c33a0aa51383
#
_entry.id   62980589734265aa1769c33a0aa51383
#
_cell.length_a   1.000
_cell.length_b   1.000
_cell.length_c   1.000
_cell.angle_alpha   90.00
_cell.angle_beta   90.00
_cell.angle_gamma   90.00
#
_symmetry.space_group_name_H-M   'P 1'
#
loop_
_entity.id
_entity.type
_entity.pdbx_description
1 polymer ?
#
loop_
_entity_poly.entity_id
_entity_poly.type
_entity_poly.pdbx_seq_one_letter_code
_entity_poly.pdbx_strand_id
1 'polypeptide(L)'
;DAFKREGINDVTVIGGYRAEVIDSTAVRLLVNERFADSDELVTLACALDTLVADTVICYGDLLFRRYVLRDLLDCQADFAVVVDSSASAGINSTVRDFAFCSRPDDRGLFGTEVRLQRIASRGGAPEPAAQGRWIGMLYVRRSGVERLKRLMAQLAARADFSELDVPALLNALVADGALVEVLYVHGHWRGVNDLEEFRDAVDFAHGQDAYGSGAGGADGPAR
;
A
#
# COMPACT_ATOMS: atom_id res chain seq x y z
N ASP A 1 -9.63 5.38 10.45
CA ASP A 1 -9.99 6.82 10.35
C ASP A 1 -9.49 7.49 9.08
N ALA A 2 -8.27 7.17 8.57
CA ALA A 2 -7.72 7.79 7.36
C ALA A 2 -8.63 7.54 6.13
N PHE A 3 -9.08 6.33 5.91
CA PHE A 3 -9.98 5.96 4.81
C PHE A 3 -11.33 6.69 4.88
N LYS A 4 -11.95 6.74 6.06
CA LYS A 4 -13.25 7.43 6.24
C LYS A 4 -13.15 8.94 5.95
N ARG A 5 -12.03 9.57 6.29
CA ARG A 5 -11.78 11.00 6.00
C ARG A 5 -11.66 11.29 4.49
N GLU A 6 -11.31 10.30 3.69
CA GLU A 6 -11.30 10.37 2.22
C GLU A 6 -12.59 9.79 1.58
N GLY A 7 -13.65 9.57 2.38
CA GLY A 7 -14.94 9.10 1.89
C GLY A 7 -15.03 7.60 1.64
N ILE A 8 -13.99 6.81 1.99
CA ILE A 8 -13.99 5.36 1.85
C ILE A 8 -14.65 4.76 3.10
N ASN A 9 -15.87 4.25 2.92
CA ASN A 9 -16.67 3.69 4.01
C ASN A 9 -16.78 2.16 3.96
N ASP A 10 -16.58 1.54 2.80
CA ASP A 10 -16.55 0.07 2.66
C ASP A 10 -15.10 -0.40 2.89
N VAL A 11 -14.84 -0.89 4.10
CA VAL A 11 -13.53 -1.37 4.51
C VAL A 11 -13.63 -2.84 4.85
N THR A 12 -12.87 -3.67 4.14
CA THR A 12 -12.72 -5.10 4.42
C THR A 12 -11.36 -5.34 5.05
N VAL A 13 -11.33 -6.00 6.19
CA VAL A 13 -10.12 -6.47 6.85
C VAL A 13 -10.03 -7.98 6.71
N ILE A 14 -8.89 -8.49 6.32
CA ILE A 14 -8.65 -9.94 6.26
C ILE A 14 -7.72 -10.27 7.42
N GLY A 15 -8.28 -10.92 8.44
CA GLY A 15 -7.55 -11.37 9.62
C GLY A 15 -7.01 -12.79 9.46
N GLY A 16 -6.07 -13.14 10.33
CA GLY A 16 -5.54 -14.49 10.48
C GLY A 16 -5.43 -14.83 11.96
N TYR A 17 -4.22 -14.77 12.51
CA TYR A 17 -4.00 -15.00 13.94
C TYR A 17 -4.86 -14.07 14.80
N ARG A 18 -5.65 -14.67 15.70
CA ARG A 18 -6.54 -13.96 16.62
C ARG A 18 -7.47 -12.94 15.94
N ALA A 19 -7.99 -13.29 14.76
CA ALA A 19 -8.91 -12.41 14.03
C ALA A 19 -10.13 -11.98 14.87
N GLU A 20 -10.53 -12.80 15.87
CA GLU A 20 -11.65 -12.54 16.78
C GLU A 20 -11.47 -11.29 17.66
N VAL A 21 -10.24 -10.78 17.82
CA VAL A 21 -9.99 -9.54 18.59
C VAL A 21 -10.18 -8.27 17.75
N ILE A 22 -10.37 -8.40 16.45
CA ILE A 22 -10.59 -7.27 15.55
C ILE A 22 -12.03 -6.78 15.72
N ASP A 23 -12.19 -5.52 16.06
CA ASP A 23 -13.52 -4.90 16.13
C ASP A 23 -14.16 -4.81 14.73
N SER A 24 -15.11 -5.70 14.47
CA SER A 24 -15.86 -5.77 13.21
C SER A 24 -17.06 -4.86 13.12
N THR A 25 -17.31 -3.99 14.11
CA THR A 25 -18.47 -3.08 14.08
C THR A 25 -18.37 -2.01 12.98
N ALA A 26 -17.16 -1.68 12.56
CA ALA A 26 -16.87 -0.63 11.59
C ALA A 26 -16.26 -1.14 10.27
N VAL A 27 -16.04 -2.44 10.14
CA VAL A 27 -15.37 -3.06 8.98
C VAL A 27 -16.01 -4.41 8.67
N ARG A 28 -15.90 -4.87 7.42
CA ARG A 28 -16.17 -6.26 7.08
C ARG A 28 -14.95 -7.10 7.43
N LEU A 29 -15.11 -8.08 8.30
CA LEU A 29 -14.03 -9.00 8.66
C LEU A 29 -14.16 -10.29 7.83
N LEU A 30 -13.09 -10.64 7.14
CA LEU A 30 -12.87 -11.95 6.53
C LEU A 30 -11.70 -12.64 7.25
N VAL A 31 -11.65 -13.96 7.22
CA VAL A 31 -10.59 -14.71 7.89
C VAL A 31 -9.89 -15.61 6.88
N ASN A 32 -8.57 -15.50 6.83
CA ASN A 32 -7.73 -16.50 6.16
C ASN A 32 -7.47 -17.64 7.14
N GLU A 33 -8.20 -18.73 7.02
CA GLU A 33 -8.02 -19.93 7.87
C GLU A 33 -6.63 -20.59 7.69
N ARG A 34 -5.94 -20.28 6.60
CA ARG A 34 -4.61 -20.79 6.28
C ARG A 34 -3.48 -19.83 6.61
N PHE A 35 -3.72 -18.82 7.44
CA PHE A 35 -2.74 -17.77 7.73
C PHE A 35 -1.36 -18.28 8.20
N ALA A 36 -1.33 -19.48 8.85
CA ALA A 36 -0.08 -20.07 9.36
C ALA A 36 0.76 -20.75 8.27
N ASP A 37 0.12 -21.17 7.17
CA ASP A 37 0.73 -21.97 6.09
C ASP A 37 0.62 -21.29 4.73
N SER A 38 0.38 -19.98 4.71
CA SER A 38 0.22 -19.21 3.48
C SER A 38 0.72 -17.79 3.61
N ASP A 39 1.09 -17.22 2.48
CA ASP A 39 1.52 -15.83 2.37
C ASP A 39 0.38 -14.91 1.89
N GLU A 40 0.71 -13.71 1.50
CA GLU A 40 -0.19 -12.57 1.29
C GLU A 40 -1.22 -12.79 0.18
N LEU A 41 -0.86 -13.51 -0.91
CA LEU A 41 -1.82 -13.72 -2.01
C LEU A 41 -2.96 -14.65 -1.63
N VAL A 42 -2.73 -15.62 -0.75
CA VAL A 42 -3.84 -16.45 -0.21
C VAL A 42 -4.75 -15.58 0.65
N THR A 43 -4.18 -14.68 1.44
CA THR A 43 -4.94 -13.71 2.22
C THR A 43 -5.78 -12.80 1.31
N LEU A 44 -5.19 -12.21 0.26
CA LEU A 44 -5.90 -11.37 -0.70
C LEU A 44 -7.01 -12.15 -1.44
N ALA A 45 -6.77 -13.43 -1.74
CA ALA A 45 -7.75 -14.29 -2.41
C ALA A 45 -9.08 -14.40 -1.62
N CYS A 46 -9.04 -14.32 -0.29
CA CYS A 46 -10.26 -14.33 0.54
C CYS A 46 -11.19 -13.15 0.25
N ALA A 47 -10.67 -12.05 -0.30
CA ALA A 47 -11.44 -10.82 -0.56
C ALA A 47 -11.72 -10.55 -2.03
N LEU A 48 -11.32 -11.41 -2.96
CA LEU A 48 -11.43 -11.14 -4.41
C LEU A 48 -12.86 -10.84 -4.86
N ASP A 49 -13.86 -11.48 -4.26
CA ASP A 49 -15.26 -11.27 -4.61
C ASP A 49 -15.78 -9.89 -4.14
N THR A 50 -15.09 -9.26 -3.20
CA THR A 50 -15.44 -7.92 -2.73
C THR A 50 -14.90 -6.81 -3.64
N LEU A 51 -13.96 -7.12 -4.52
CA LEU A 51 -13.37 -6.16 -5.46
C LEU A 51 -14.33 -5.92 -6.63
N VAL A 52 -15.13 -4.87 -6.54
CA VAL A 52 -16.16 -4.52 -7.54
C VAL A 52 -16.07 -3.08 -8.03
N ALA A 53 -15.28 -2.25 -7.38
CA ALA A 53 -15.14 -0.82 -7.64
C ALA A 53 -13.67 -0.40 -7.45
N ASP A 54 -13.42 0.89 -7.51
CA ASP A 54 -12.12 1.45 -7.14
C ASP A 54 -11.75 1.00 -5.73
N THR A 55 -10.58 0.39 -5.57
CA THR A 55 -10.20 -0.27 -4.32
C THR A 55 -8.74 0.06 -3.97
N VAL A 56 -8.49 0.37 -2.70
CA VAL A 56 -7.14 0.42 -2.15
C VAL A 56 -6.88 -0.87 -1.38
N ILE A 57 -5.85 -1.59 -1.77
CA ILE A 57 -5.32 -2.77 -1.08
C ILE A 57 -4.08 -2.31 -0.32
N CYS A 58 -4.03 -2.53 0.98
CA CYS A 58 -2.86 -2.16 1.77
C CYS A 58 -2.59 -3.16 2.90
N TYR A 59 -1.35 -3.19 3.36
CA TYR A 59 -0.98 -3.93 4.56
C TYR A 59 -1.65 -3.36 5.81
N GLY A 60 -1.99 -4.22 6.76
CA GLY A 60 -2.72 -3.85 7.98
C GLY A 60 -1.86 -3.13 9.02
N ASP A 61 -0.56 -3.24 8.91
CA ASP A 61 0.46 -2.66 9.79
C ASP A 61 1.00 -1.31 9.30
N LEU A 62 0.33 -0.70 8.31
CA LEU A 62 0.76 0.52 7.66
C LEU A 62 0.09 1.76 8.25
N LEU A 63 0.88 2.70 8.73
CA LEU A 63 0.45 4.07 9.05
C LEU A 63 0.99 5.04 8.00
N PHE A 64 0.17 5.99 7.57
CA PHE A 64 0.55 6.97 6.56
C PHE A 64 -0.15 8.32 6.77
N ARG A 65 0.45 9.38 6.26
CA ARG A 65 -0.17 10.70 6.24
C ARG A 65 -1.31 10.74 5.22
N ARG A 66 -2.38 11.45 5.56
CA ARG A 66 -3.62 11.53 4.78
C ARG A 66 -3.40 11.84 3.30
N TYR A 67 -2.48 12.76 2.99
CA TYR A 67 -2.21 13.17 1.62
C TYR A 67 -1.72 12.01 0.74
N VAL A 68 -1.01 11.02 1.30
CA VAL A 68 -0.54 9.84 0.57
C VAL A 68 -1.73 9.07 -0.04
N LEU A 69 -2.79 8.86 0.76
CA LEU A 69 -4.00 8.21 0.27
C LEU A 69 -4.73 9.07 -0.76
N ARG A 70 -4.89 10.36 -0.49
CA ARG A 70 -5.57 11.28 -1.42
C ARG A 70 -4.86 11.34 -2.78
N ASP A 71 -3.54 11.52 -2.77
CA ASP A 71 -2.76 11.63 -3.99
C ASP A 71 -2.74 10.28 -4.76
N LEU A 72 -2.79 9.13 -4.04
CA LEU A 72 -2.95 7.82 -4.65
C LEU A 72 -4.31 7.66 -5.35
N LEU A 73 -5.39 8.15 -4.74
CA LEU A 73 -6.73 8.12 -5.32
C LEU A 73 -6.87 9.02 -6.56
N ASP A 74 -6.01 10.03 -6.70
CA ASP A 74 -5.99 10.92 -7.86
C ASP A 74 -5.23 10.31 -9.07
N CYS A 75 -4.51 9.21 -8.89
CA CYS A 75 -3.85 8.49 -9.99
C CYS A 75 -4.86 8.02 -11.05
N GLN A 76 -4.48 8.13 -12.33
CA GLN A 76 -5.40 7.87 -13.45
C GLN A 76 -5.24 6.50 -14.09
N ALA A 77 -4.13 5.81 -13.84
CA ALA A 77 -3.90 4.46 -14.34
C ALA A 77 -4.84 3.43 -13.68
N ASP A 78 -5.04 2.29 -14.34
CA ASP A 78 -5.82 1.17 -13.78
C ASP A 78 -5.23 0.63 -12.49
N PHE A 79 -3.91 0.79 -12.32
CA PHE A 79 -3.15 0.37 -11.15
C PHE A 79 -2.18 1.48 -10.75
N ALA A 80 -2.09 1.75 -9.46
CA ALA A 80 -1.07 2.65 -8.92
C ALA A 80 -0.50 2.12 -7.59
N VAL A 81 0.78 2.40 -7.36
CA VAL A 81 1.49 1.98 -6.15
C VAL A 81 2.22 3.16 -5.52
N VAL A 82 2.43 3.10 -4.22
CA VAL A 82 3.20 4.12 -3.49
C VAL A 82 4.61 3.62 -3.23
N VAL A 83 5.60 4.41 -3.61
CA VAL A 83 7.03 4.10 -3.45
C VAL A 83 7.71 5.20 -2.65
N ASP A 84 8.38 4.83 -1.57
CA ASP A 84 9.19 5.76 -0.78
C ASP A 84 10.59 5.88 -1.38
N SER A 85 10.87 7.02 -2.01
CA SER A 85 12.17 7.32 -2.62
C SER A 85 13.26 7.64 -1.60
N SER A 86 12.90 7.97 -0.35
CA SER A 86 13.89 8.21 0.71
C SER A 86 14.62 6.94 1.15
N ALA A 87 13.98 5.78 1.01
CA ALA A 87 14.54 4.48 1.38
C ALA A 87 15.70 4.01 0.48
N SER A 88 15.88 4.63 -0.69
CA SER A 88 17.00 4.30 -1.60
C SER A 88 18.37 4.78 -1.09
N ALA A 89 18.40 5.72 -0.16
CA ALA A 89 19.63 6.35 0.33
C ALA A 89 20.29 5.65 1.53
N GLY A 90 19.61 4.72 2.18
CA GLY A 90 20.12 4.05 3.37
C GLY A 90 19.85 2.55 3.34
N ILE A 91 20.80 1.78 2.82
CA ILE A 91 20.70 0.32 2.72
C ILE A 91 20.90 -0.28 4.11
N ASN A 92 19.86 -0.34 4.92
CA ASN A 92 19.80 -1.26 6.03
C ASN A 92 19.35 -2.63 5.50
N SER A 93 20.03 -3.69 5.91
CA SER A 93 19.80 -5.08 5.48
C SER A 93 18.38 -5.64 5.76
N THR A 94 17.53 -4.87 6.43
CA THR A 94 16.13 -5.19 6.75
C THR A 94 15.12 -4.63 5.74
N VAL A 95 15.54 -3.77 4.81
CA VAL A 95 14.63 -3.19 3.81
C VAL A 95 14.19 -4.28 2.83
N ARG A 96 12.86 -4.37 2.65
CA ARG A 96 12.19 -5.29 1.73
C ARG A 96 11.49 -4.49 0.63
N ASP A 97 11.07 -5.17 -0.43
CA ASP A 97 10.18 -4.61 -1.45
C ASP A 97 10.78 -3.43 -2.23
N PHE A 98 12.06 -3.59 -2.65
CA PHE A 98 12.70 -2.60 -3.51
C PHE A 98 11.97 -2.46 -4.84
N ALA A 99 11.57 -1.23 -5.17
CA ALA A 99 10.88 -0.89 -6.39
C ALA A 99 11.85 -0.39 -7.47
N PHE A 100 11.73 -0.98 -8.64
CA PHE A 100 12.42 -0.56 -9.87
C PHE A 100 11.39 0.14 -10.74
N CYS A 101 11.64 1.41 -11.02
CA CYS A 101 10.73 2.28 -11.72
C CYS A 101 11.36 2.79 -13.02
N SER A 102 10.53 3.29 -13.93
CA SER A 102 10.97 3.82 -15.23
C SER A 102 11.87 5.06 -15.10
N ARG A 103 11.77 5.76 -13.97
CA ARG A 103 12.56 6.96 -13.63
C ARG A 103 12.74 7.05 -12.12
N PRO A 104 13.86 7.65 -11.65
CA PRO A 104 13.99 8.03 -10.25
C PRO A 104 13.03 9.18 -9.91
N ASP A 105 12.81 9.39 -8.61
CA ASP A 105 12.13 10.57 -8.09
C ASP A 105 12.98 11.81 -8.36
N ASP A 106 12.51 12.68 -9.25
CA ASP A 106 13.18 13.93 -9.62
C ASP A 106 12.70 15.11 -8.76
N ARG A 107 11.74 14.87 -7.85
CA ARG A 107 11.08 15.89 -7.01
C ARG A 107 10.49 17.04 -7.82
N GLY A 108 10.18 16.80 -9.07
CA GLY A 108 9.60 17.80 -9.97
C GLY A 108 8.18 18.15 -9.57
N LEU A 109 7.85 19.46 -9.64
CA LEU A 109 6.49 19.95 -9.41
C LEU A 109 5.51 19.53 -10.52
N PHE A 110 6.03 19.14 -11.68
CA PHE A 110 5.23 18.66 -12.81
C PHE A 110 5.53 17.17 -12.98
N GLY A 111 4.64 16.35 -12.40
CA GLY A 111 4.79 14.89 -12.43
C GLY A 111 4.85 14.35 -13.85
N THR A 112 6.00 13.87 -14.26
CA THR A 112 6.08 12.96 -15.40
C THR A 112 5.62 11.60 -14.93
N GLU A 113 4.75 10.96 -15.69
CA GLU A 113 4.27 9.59 -15.41
C GLU A 113 5.43 8.64 -15.16
N VAL A 114 5.48 8.08 -13.97
CA VAL A 114 6.45 7.07 -13.56
C VAL A 114 5.75 5.73 -13.51
N ARG A 115 6.39 4.68 -14.04
CA ARG A 115 5.83 3.34 -14.12
C ARG A 115 6.67 2.37 -13.33
N LEU A 116 6.00 1.46 -12.63
CA LEU A 116 6.64 0.33 -12.01
C LEU A 116 7.16 -0.62 -13.11
N GLN A 117 8.41 -1.07 -12.96
CA GLN A 117 9.01 -2.08 -13.82
C GLN A 117 9.06 -3.44 -13.12
N ARG A 118 9.38 -3.45 -11.83
CA ARG A 118 9.33 -4.65 -10.97
C ARG A 118 9.49 -4.27 -9.50
N ILE A 119 9.14 -5.19 -8.61
CA ILE A 119 9.52 -5.17 -7.19
C ILE A 119 10.42 -6.38 -6.92
N ALA A 120 11.55 -6.17 -6.21
CA ALA A 120 12.38 -7.27 -5.77
C ALA A 120 11.66 -8.08 -4.69
N SER A 121 11.61 -9.39 -4.85
CA SER A 121 11.03 -10.30 -3.86
C SER A 121 11.86 -10.35 -2.59
N ARG A 122 11.27 -10.88 -1.52
CA ARG A 122 11.91 -11.06 -0.20
C ARG A 122 13.29 -11.72 -0.31
N GLY A 123 14.27 -11.16 0.41
CA GLY A 123 15.58 -11.78 0.59
C GLY A 123 16.62 -11.48 -0.50
N GLY A 124 16.30 -10.66 -1.49
CA GLY A 124 17.29 -10.17 -2.44
C GLY A 124 18.29 -9.21 -1.79
N ALA A 125 19.55 -9.26 -2.23
CA ALA A 125 20.50 -8.21 -1.87
C ALA A 125 20.03 -6.86 -2.42
N PRO A 126 20.33 -5.73 -1.73
CA PRO A 126 20.01 -4.41 -2.24
C PRO A 126 20.57 -4.23 -3.63
N GLU A 127 19.72 -3.95 -4.60
CA GLU A 127 20.19 -3.68 -5.96
C GLU A 127 20.43 -2.17 -6.11
N PRO A 128 21.61 -1.73 -6.56
CA PRO A 128 21.96 -0.31 -6.64
C PRO A 128 21.05 0.53 -7.54
N ALA A 129 20.29 -0.12 -8.41
CA ALA A 129 19.41 0.52 -9.38
C ALA A 129 17.94 0.70 -8.87
N ALA A 130 17.60 0.27 -7.66
CA ALA A 130 16.28 0.49 -7.10
C ALA A 130 16.02 1.98 -6.86
N GLN A 131 14.83 2.46 -7.21
CA GLN A 131 14.44 3.86 -7.06
C GLN A 131 13.75 4.16 -5.73
N GLY A 132 13.40 3.14 -4.95
CA GLY A 132 12.79 3.30 -3.65
C GLY A 132 12.27 1.98 -3.09
N ARG A 133 11.44 2.10 -2.04
CA ARG A 133 10.74 0.98 -1.39
C ARG A 133 9.25 1.10 -1.65
N TRP A 134 8.62 0.04 -2.14
CA TRP A 134 7.16 -0.04 -2.13
C TRP A 134 6.68 -0.14 -0.67
N ILE A 135 5.68 0.66 -0.30
CA ILE A 135 5.25 0.77 1.10
C ILE A 135 4.09 -0.16 1.46
N GLY A 136 3.64 -1.02 0.54
CA GLY A 136 2.53 -1.93 0.80
C GLY A 136 1.16 -1.38 0.43
N MET A 137 1.07 -0.38 -0.47
CA MET A 137 -0.19 0.16 -0.97
C MET A 137 -0.32 -0.04 -2.48
N LEU A 138 -1.46 -0.60 -2.90
CA LEU A 138 -1.87 -0.77 -4.29
C LEU A 138 -3.28 -0.19 -4.47
N TYR A 139 -3.44 0.75 -5.39
CA TYR A 139 -4.73 1.23 -5.87
C TYR A 139 -5.11 0.50 -7.15
N VAL A 140 -6.33 0.01 -7.20
CA VAL A 140 -6.91 -0.69 -8.34
C VAL A 140 -8.17 0.06 -8.74
N ARG A 141 -8.19 0.67 -9.92
CA ARG A 141 -9.40 1.27 -10.46
C ARG A 141 -10.35 0.18 -10.95
N ARG A 142 -11.63 0.52 -10.98
CA ARG A 142 -12.68 -0.40 -11.44
C ARG A 142 -12.37 -1.07 -12.78
N SER A 143 -11.76 -0.33 -13.71
CA SER A 143 -11.31 -0.85 -15.02
C SER A 143 -10.24 -1.93 -14.91
N GLY A 144 -9.41 -1.90 -13.86
CA GLY A 144 -8.35 -2.87 -13.59
C GLY A 144 -8.81 -4.14 -12.86
N VAL A 145 -10.00 -4.12 -12.23
CA VAL A 145 -10.45 -5.21 -11.33
C VAL A 145 -10.51 -6.57 -12.04
N GLU A 146 -11.08 -6.64 -13.23
CA GLU A 146 -11.19 -7.91 -13.96
C GLU A 146 -9.81 -8.45 -14.36
N ARG A 147 -8.88 -7.56 -14.70
CA ARG A 147 -7.50 -7.95 -14.98
C ARG A 147 -6.82 -8.51 -13.74
N LEU A 148 -6.99 -7.86 -12.60
CA LEU A 148 -6.46 -8.33 -11.32
C LEU A 148 -7.01 -9.73 -10.99
N LYS A 149 -8.34 -9.92 -11.06
CA LYS A 149 -8.99 -11.21 -10.78
C LYS A 149 -8.49 -12.32 -11.69
N ARG A 150 -8.34 -12.03 -12.99
CA ARG A 150 -7.79 -12.99 -13.95
C ARG A 150 -6.37 -13.42 -13.58
N LEU A 151 -5.50 -12.47 -13.26
CA LEU A 151 -4.12 -12.77 -12.86
C LEU A 151 -4.07 -13.52 -11.53
N MET A 152 -4.89 -13.14 -10.56
CA MET A 152 -5.00 -13.89 -9.31
C MET A 152 -5.42 -15.34 -9.54
N ALA A 153 -6.38 -15.59 -10.45
CA ALA A 153 -6.78 -16.97 -10.81
C ALA A 153 -5.63 -17.75 -11.47
N GLN A 154 -4.83 -17.10 -12.33
CA GLN A 154 -3.64 -17.72 -12.92
C GLN A 154 -2.57 -18.06 -11.88
N LEU A 155 -2.32 -17.14 -10.95
CA LEU A 155 -1.37 -17.36 -9.86
C LEU A 155 -1.88 -18.45 -8.91
N ALA A 156 -3.18 -18.50 -8.62
CA ALA A 156 -3.81 -19.52 -7.77
C ALA A 156 -3.70 -20.94 -8.34
N ALA A 157 -3.53 -21.09 -9.65
CA ALA A 157 -3.30 -22.38 -10.30
C ALA A 157 -1.84 -22.90 -10.16
N ARG A 158 -0.92 -22.10 -9.64
CA ARG A 158 0.48 -22.49 -9.44
C ARG A 158 0.63 -23.35 -8.18
N ALA A 159 1.59 -24.27 -8.21
CA ALA A 159 1.89 -25.13 -7.06
C ALA A 159 2.45 -24.35 -5.85
N ASP A 160 3.13 -23.24 -6.10
CA ASP A 160 3.75 -22.37 -5.09
C ASP A 160 2.85 -21.20 -4.66
N PHE A 161 1.56 -21.22 -4.99
CA PHE A 161 0.63 -20.10 -4.69
C PHE A 161 0.61 -19.70 -3.21
N SER A 162 0.74 -20.67 -2.31
CA SER A 162 0.78 -20.40 -0.86
C SER A 162 2.02 -19.63 -0.39
N GLU A 163 3.04 -19.54 -1.21
CA GLU A 163 4.31 -18.84 -0.92
C GLU A 163 4.40 -17.48 -1.61
N LEU A 164 3.38 -17.10 -2.40
CA LEU A 164 3.40 -15.86 -3.18
C LEU A 164 2.94 -14.67 -2.33
N ASP A 165 3.70 -13.59 -2.44
CA ASP A 165 3.46 -12.28 -1.84
C ASP A 165 2.80 -11.29 -2.83
N VAL A 166 2.39 -10.11 -2.35
CA VAL A 166 1.82 -9.05 -3.21
C VAL A 166 2.84 -8.53 -4.25
N PRO A 167 4.13 -8.40 -3.98
CA PRO A 167 5.17 -8.17 -4.99
C PRO A 167 5.10 -9.10 -6.19
N ALA A 168 4.83 -10.39 -5.98
CA ALA A 168 4.66 -11.35 -7.08
C ALA A 168 3.46 -11.01 -7.98
N LEU A 169 2.34 -10.56 -7.40
CA LEU A 169 1.19 -10.07 -8.16
C LEU A 169 1.52 -8.79 -8.94
N LEU A 170 2.22 -7.83 -8.33
CA LEU A 170 2.63 -6.61 -9.01
C LEU A 170 3.56 -6.91 -10.19
N ASN A 171 4.50 -7.83 -10.01
CA ASN A 171 5.37 -8.29 -11.09
C ASN A 171 4.57 -9.02 -12.20
N ALA A 172 3.55 -9.79 -11.85
CA ALA A 172 2.67 -10.43 -12.82
C ALA A 172 1.82 -9.40 -13.60
N LEU A 173 1.33 -8.34 -12.96
CA LEU A 173 0.64 -7.22 -13.61
C LEU A 173 1.54 -6.54 -14.64
N VAL A 174 2.78 -6.22 -14.26
CA VAL A 174 3.76 -5.61 -15.15
C VAL A 174 4.08 -6.54 -16.33
N ALA A 175 4.30 -7.83 -16.07
CA ALA A 175 4.59 -8.84 -17.09
C ALA A 175 3.40 -9.05 -18.07
N ASP A 176 2.15 -8.91 -17.61
CA ASP A 176 0.93 -8.95 -18.42
C ASP A 176 0.73 -7.63 -19.19
N GLY A 177 1.66 -6.67 -19.13
CA GLY A 177 1.61 -5.39 -19.82
C GLY A 177 0.66 -4.38 -19.18
N ALA A 178 0.32 -4.51 -17.90
CA ALA A 178 -0.40 -3.47 -17.19
C ALA A 178 0.50 -2.26 -16.96
N LEU A 179 -0.06 -1.07 -17.13
CA LEU A 179 0.56 0.14 -16.68
C LEU A 179 0.28 0.27 -15.18
N VAL A 180 1.33 0.18 -14.36
CA VAL A 180 1.27 0.41 -12.92
C VAL A 180 1.95 1.75 -12.65
N GLU A 181 1.16 2.76 -12.31
CA GLU A 181 1.63 4.11 -12.01
C GLU A 181 2.34 4.13 -10.66
N VAL A 182 3.40 4.92 -10.53
CA VAL A 182 4.15 5.07 -9.28
C VAL A 182 3.93 6.47 -8.73
N LEU A 183 3.35 6.53 -7.53
CA LEU A 183 3.33 7.73 -6.70
C LEU A 183 4.56 7.70 -5.78
N TYR A 184 5.49 8.62 -5.98
CA TYR A 184 6.61 8.78 -5.06
C TYR A 184 6.18 9.55 -3.80
N VAL A 185 6.64 9.04 -2.66
CA VAL A 185 6.58 9.74 -1.38
C VAL A 185 7.99 9.82 -0.79
N HIS A 186 8.17 10.71 0.19
CA HIS A 186 9.45 10.91 0.84
C HIS A 186 9.27 10.76 2.36
N GLY A 187 9.18 9.52 2.81
CA GLY A 187 8.73 9.20 4.16
C GLY A 187 7.22 9.44 4.33
N HIS A 188 6.82 9.92 5.50
CA HIS A 188 5.43 10.20 5.87
C HIS A 188 4.54 8.96 5.96
N TRP A 189 5.17 7.83 6.20
CA TRP A 189 4.54 6.55 6.54
C TRP A 189 5.39 5.80 7.57
N ARG A 190 4.79 4.80 8.21
CA ARG A 190 5.47 3.85 9.11
C ARG A 190 4.85 2.47 8.94
N GLY A 191 5.69 1.43 8.95
CA GLY A 191 5.27 0.07 9.21
C GLY A 191 5.30 -0.18 10.72
N VAL A 192 4.61 -1.21 11.17
CA VAL A 192 4.57 -1.62 12.59
C VAL A 192 4.84 -3.12 12.65
N ASN A 193 6.11 -3.51 12.51
CA ASN A 193 6.50 -4.92 12.50
C ASN A 193 7.04 -5.40 13.86
N ASP A 194 7.48 -4.47 14.72
CA ASP A 194 8.02 -4.79 16.04
C ASP A 194 7.69 -3.71 17.08
N LEU A 195 8.17 -3.91 18.33
CA LEU A 195 7.89 -2.98 19.45
C LEU A 195 8.60 -1.64 19.31
N GLU A 196 9.72 -1.55 18.63
CA GLU A 196 10.43 -0.30 18.38
C GLU A 196 9.68 0.53 17.33
N GLU A 197 9.32 -0.10 16.20
CA GLU A 197 8.48 0.51 15.17
C GLU A 197 7.10 0.91 15.71
N PHE A 198 6.53 0.13 16.67
CA PHE A 198 5.28 0.50 17.33
C PHE A 198 5.40 1.81 18.12
N ARG A 199 6.51 2.04 18.82
CA ARG A 199 6.73 3.32 19.54
C ARG A 199 6.85 4.49 18.59
N ASP A 200 7.63 4.34 17.52
CA ASP A 200 7.75 5.34 16.46
C ASP A 200 6.41 5.63 15.79
N ALA A 201 5.58 4.60 15.62
CA ALA A 201 4.24 4.71 15.06
C ALA A 201 3.28 5.49 15.96
N VAL A 202 3.38 5.33 17.29
CA VAL A 202 2.60 6.12 18.25
C VAL A 202 2.97 7.61 18.16
N ASP A 203 4.25 7.95 18.11
CA ASP A 203 4.72 9.34 17.98
C ASP A 203 4.31 9.92 16.61
N PHE A 204 4.39 9.12 15.57
CA PHE A 204 3.91 9.48 14.23
C PHE A 204 2.40 9.77 14.23
N ALA A 205 1.58 8.96 14.90
CA ALA A 205 0.14 9.14 15.02
C ALA A 205 -0.21 10.43 15.77
N HIS A 206 0.43 10.70 16.90
CA HIS A 206 0.22 11.95 17.67
C HIS A 206 0.58 13.20 16.88
N GLY A 207 1.63 13.17 16.06
CA GLY A 207 1.97 14.26 15.16
C GLY A 207 0.93 14.53 14.05
N GLN A 208 -0.05 13.64 13.81
CA GLN A 208 -1.16 13.91 12.88
C GLN A 208 -2.20 14.86 13.47
N ASP A 209 -2.46 14.79 14.76
CA ASP A 209 -3.48 15.61 15.43
C ASP A 209 -3.04 17.07 15.59
N ALA A 210 -1.72 17.31 15.67
CA ALA A 210 -1.15 18.66 15.82
C ALA A 210 -1.32 19.54 14.56
N TYR A 211 -1.40 18.95 13.37
CA TYR A 211 -1.60 19.67 12.10
C TYR A 211 -3.07 19.82 11.68
N GLY A 212 -3.99 19.11 12.31
CA GLY A 212 -5.42 19.12 11.99
C GLY A 212 -6.24 20.17 12.74
N SER A 213 -5.71 20.79 13.79
CA SER A 213 -6.44 21.73 14.66
C SER A 213 -6.21 23.22 14.36
N GLY A 214 -5.52 23.54 13.29
CA GLY A 214 -5.08 24.91 12.95
C GLY A 214 -5.94 25.71 11.97
N ALA A 215 -7.20 25.33 11.71
CA ALA A 215 -8.08 26.09 10.80
C ALA A 215 -9.40 26.45 11.50
N GLY A 216 -9.36 27.44 12.39
CA GLY A 216 -10.56 27.97 13.01
C GLY A 216 -10.24 29.04 14.07
N GLY A 217 -10.00 30.29 13.64
CA GLY A 217 -9.91 31.39 14.59
C GLY A 217 -9.05 32.55 14.12
N ALA A 218 -9.57 33.34 13.20
CA ALA A 218 -9.12 34.71 13.02
C ALA A 218 -10.35 35.62 13.06
N ASP A 219 -10.86 35.89 14.26
CA ASP A 219 -11.62 37.10 14.54
C ASP A 219 -10.60 38.23 14.58
N GLY A 220 -10.62 39.08 13.57
CA GLY A 220 -9.91 40.33 13.56
C GLY A 220 -10.72 41.41 14.28
N PRO A 221 -10.10 42.25 15.13
CA PRO A 221 -10.82 43.33 15.81
C PRO A 221 -11.15 44.44 14.86
N ALA A 222 -12.40 44.92 14.94
CA ALA A 222 -12.88 46.15 14.36
C ALA A 222 -12.09 47.35 14.87
N ARG A 223 -11.62 48.19 13.97
CA ARG A 223 -11.54 49.67 14.06
C ARG A 223 -11.50 50.24 12.65
#